data_ad6f89b015ba59b0982623e359b4008b
#
_entry.id   ad6f89b015ba59b0982623e359b4008b
#
_cell.length_a   1.000
_cell.length_b   1.000
_cell.length_c   1.000
_cell.angle_alpha   90.00
_cell.angle_beta   90.00
_cell.angle_gamma   90.00
#
_symmetry.space_group_name_H-M   'P 1'
#
loop_
_entity.id
_entity.type
_entity.pdbx_description
1 polymer ?
#
loop_
_entity_poly.entity_id
_entity_poly.type
_entity_poly.pdbx_seq_one_letter_code
_entity_poly.pdbx_strand_id
1 'polypeptide(L)'
;MNESVSVSAVAAAASEFNGRQGEAHMNCGESVIAALWDAFRPDFPRELAVAAGAGMGRGIGGSGCVCGALNGGVAFVGLMTADKGRAKPLVSELHDAFRDGTGKHVTCCRTLTRGMEWGSPERRAQCQRFCALAAGEAARVLAAEPALEVRP
;
A
#
# COMPACT_ATOMS: atom_id res chain seq x y z
N MET A 1 -13.86 -21.48 4.62
CA MET A 1 -14.58 -20.43 3.86
C MET A 1 -13.67 -19.23 3.79
N ASN A 2 -13.23 -18.88 2.60
CA ASN A 2 -12.54 -17.62 2.42
C ASN A 2 -13.57 -16.51 2.50
N GLU A 3 -13.57 -15.78 3.60
CA GLU A 3 -14.28 -14.52 3.62
C GLU A 3 -13.69 -13.65 2.52
N SER A 4 -14.54 -13.17 1.62
CA SER A 4 -14.10 -12.29 0.55
C SER A 4 -13.54 -11.02 1.16
N VAL A 5 -12.31 -10.65 0.80
CA VAL A 5 -11.67 -9.42 1.26
C VAL A 5 -12.44 -8.21 0.74
N SER A 6 -12.86 -7.34 1.65
CA SER A 6 -13.51 -6.09 1.29
C SER A 6 -12.48 -5.04 0.88
N VAL A 7 -12.41 -4.73 -0.40
CA VAL A 7 -11.49 -3.72 -0.94
C VAL A 7 -11.70 -2.36 -0.28
N SER A 8 -12.96 -1.95 -0.10
CA SER A 8 -13.27 -0.67 0.54
C SER A 8 -12.86 -0.62 2.01
N ALA A 9 -12.98 -1.73 2.73
CA ALA A 9 -12.55 -1.82 4.12
C ALA A 9 -11.02 -1.75 4.24
N VAL A 10 -10.29 -2.40 3.34
CA VAL A 10 -8.82 -2.33 3.30
C VAL A 10 -8.37 -0.90 3.01
N ALA A 11 -8.97 -0.25 2.04
CA ALA A 11 -8.68 1.14 1.71
C ALA A 11 -8.90 2.08 2.90
N ALA A 12 -10.04 1.95 3.57
CA ALA A 12 -10.37 2.75 4.75
C ALA A 12 -9.39 2.52 5.90
N ALA A 13 -8.97 1.28 6.13
CA ALA A 13 -7.99 0.94 7.16
C ALA A 13 -6.63 1.59 6.88
N ALA A 14 -6.14 1.54 5.65
CA ALA A 14 -4.87 2.16 5.29
C ALA A 14 -4.89 3.67 5.50
N SER A 15 -5.97 4.33 5.12
CA SER A 15 -6.16 5.77 5.35
C SER A 15 -6.15 6.10 6.84
N GLU A 16 -6.85 5.33 7.66
CA GLU A 16 -6.92 5.52 9.10
C GLU A 16 -5.55 5.34 9.76
N PHE A 17 -4.82 4.30 9.40
CA PHE A 17 -3.49 4.03 9.96
C PHE A 17 -2.51 5.17 9.63
N ASN A 18 -2.52 5.65 8.40
CA ASN A 18 -1.67 6.77 8.00
C ASN A 18 -2.07 8.08 8.68
N GLY A 19 -3.35 8.26 8.96
CA GLY A 19 -3.87 9.44 9.63
C GLY A 19 -3.59 9.51 11.14
N ARG A 20 -3.13 8.43 11.76
CA ARG A 20 -2.77 8.41 13.18
C ARG A 20 -1.57 9.32 13.44
N GLN A 21 -1.57 9.93 14.62
CA GLN A 21 -0.49 10.83 15.05
C GLN A 21 0.29 10.25 16.22
N GLY A 22 1.48 10.83 16.50
CA GLY A 22 2.34 10.40 17.58
C GLY A 22 2.92 9.01 17.35
N GLU A 23 3.05 8.23 18.41
CA GLU A 23 3.65 6.89 18.36
C GLU A 23 2.83 5.88 17.54
N ALA A 24 1.53 6.11 17.38
CA ALA A 24 0.66 5.26 16.59
C ALA A 24 0.74 5.54 15.09
N HIS A 25 1.46 6.60 14.68
CA HIS A 25 1.59 6.96 13.26
C HIS A 25 2.32 5.88 12.47
N MET A 26 1.77 5.55 11.32
CA MET A 26 2.39 4.69 10.32
C MET A 26 2.69 5.49 9.07
N ASN A 27 3.88 5.33 8.50
CA ASN A 27 4.19 5.94 7.21
C ASN A 27 3.34 5.29 6.10
N CYS A 28 3.43 5.81 4.87
CA CYS A 28 2.60 5.34 3.76
C CYS A 28 2.77 3.84 3.49
N GLY A 29 4.02 3.36 3.47
CA GLY A 29 4.30 1.94 3.23
C GLY A 29 3.80 1.04 4.37
N GLU A 30 4.08 1.42 5.59
CA GLU A 30 3.62 0.69 6.78
C GLU A 30 2.10 0.61 6.85
N SER A 31 1.42 1.71 6.55
CA SER A 31 -0.05 1.78 6.58
C SER A 31 -0.70 0.82 5.59
N VAL A 32 -0.18 0.78 4.38
CA VAL A 32 -0.68 -0.10 3.31
C VAL A 32 -0.42 -1.56 3.66
N ILE A 33 0.79 -1.89 4.11
CA ILE A 33 1.15 -3.27 4.48
C ILE A 33 0.29 -3.74 5.66
N ALA A 34 0.13 -2.92 6.69
CA ALA A 34 -0.66 -3.28 7.86
C ALA A 34 -2.13 -3.55 7.51
N ALA A 35 -2.73 -2.68 6.70
CA ALA A 35 -4.11 -2.85 6.27
C ALA A 35 -4.31 -4.12 5.44
N LEU A 36 -3.38 -4.42 4.55
CA LEU A 36 -3.40 -5.64 3.74
C LEU A 36 -3.20 -6.88 4.60
N TRP A 37 -2.26 -6.84 5.54
CA TRP A 37 -2.02 -7.96 6.45
C TRP A 37 -3.27 -8.28 7.29
N ASP A 38 -3.90 -7.26 7.83
CA ASP A 38 -5.10 -7.43 8.67
C ASP A 38 -6.26 -8.05 7.89
N ALA A 39 -6.34 -7.78 6.59
CA ALA A 39 -7.39 -8.32 5.72
C ALA A 39 -7.11 -9.75 5.26
N PHE A 40 -5.88 -10.04 4.85
CA PHE A 40 -5.52 -11.35 4.28
C PHE A 40 -5.02 -12.35 5.31
N ARG A 41 -4.51 -11.90 6.45
CA ARG A 41 -4.00 -12.73 7.57
C ARG A 41 -3.10 -13.89 7.12
N PRO A 42 -2.00 -13.60 6.42
CA PRO A 42 -1.07 -14.63 5.97
C PRO A 42 -0.28 -15.26 7.12
N ASP A 43 0.46 -16.32 6.82
CA ASP A 43 1.21 -17.09 7.84
C ASP A 43 2.46 -16.39 8.39
N PHE A 44 2.94 -15.32 7.74
CA PHE A 44 4.10 -14.58 8.25
C PHE A 44 3.68 -13.51 9.27
N PRO A 45 4.56 -13.16 10.23
CA PRO A 45 4.22 -12.22 11.29
C PRO A 45 3.91 -10.81 10.78
N ARG A 46 2.87 -10.19 11.35
CA ARG A 46 2.45 -8.83 11.01
C ARG A 46 3.57 -7.81 11.21
N GLU A 47 4.26 -7.89 12.34
CA GLU A 47 5.31 -6.96 12.70
C GLU A 47 6.47 -7.00 11.71
N LEU A 48 6.81 -8.19 11.22
CA LEU A 48 7.86 -8.36 10.22
C LEU A 48 7.44 -7.74 8.88
N ALA A 49 6.20 -7.99 8.47
CA ALA A 49 5.67 -7.40 7.23
C ALA A 49 5.66 -5.87 7.30
N VAL A 50 5.15 -5.31 8.38
CA VAL A 50 5.08 -3.85 8.57
C VAL A 50 6.49 -3.24 8.64
N ALA A 51 7.43 -3.93 9.29
CA ALA A 51 8.84 -3.48 9.35
C ALA A 51 9.48 -3.33 7.96
N ALA A 52 9.04 -4.10 6.97
CA ALA A 52 9.50 -3.93 5.59
C ALA A 52 9.14 -2.55 5.02
N GLY A 53 8.12 -1.91 5.56
CA GLY A 53 7.71 -0.56 5.18
C GLY A 53 8.42 0.58 5.90
N ALA A 54 9.25 0.28 6.89
CA ALA A 54 9.82 1.30 7.77
C ALA A 54 10.64 2.38 7.03
N GLY A 55 11.29 2.02 5.94
CA GLY A 55 12.10 2.93 5.13
C GLY A 55 11.35 3.60 3.98
N MET A 56 10.05 3.41 3.85
CA MET A 56 9.28 3.86 2.68
C MET A 56 8.68 5.27 2.81
N GLY A 57 8.76 5.89 3.98
CA GLY A 57 8.18 7.21 4.22
C GLY A 57 8.78 8.27 3.30
N ARG A 58 7.94 9.17 2.77
CA ARG A 58 8.31 10.29 1.87
C ARG A 58 9.03 9.83 0.61
N GLY A 59 8.56 8.75 0.03
CA GLY A 59 9.30 7.98 -0.95
C GLY A 59 10.32 7.10 -0.26
N ILE A 60 11.29 6.57 -0.95
CA ILE A 60 12.31 5.71 -0.33
C ILE A 60 13.26 6.58 0.50
N GLY A 61 13.19 6.42 1.82
CA GLY A 61 14.07 7.13 2.75
C GLY A 61 14.02 8.65 2.60
N GLY A 62 12.88 9.23 2.27
CA GLY A 62 12.74 10.66 2.06
C GLY A 62 13.23 11.18 0.72
N SER A 63 13.63 10.29 -0.20
CA SER A 63 14.17 10.67 -1.52
C SER A 63 13.12 11.27 -2.47
N GLY A 64 11.84 11.04 -2.20
CA GLY A 64 10.75 11.47 -3.07
C GLY A 64 10.46 10.54 -4.25
N CYS A 65 11.03 9.35 -4.29
CA CYS A 65 10.82 8.34 -5.32
C CYS A 65 10.96 6.92 -4.71
N VAL A 66 10.04 6.06 -4.85
CA VAL A 66 8.67 6.09 -5.37
C VAL A 66 7.69 6.37 -4.24
N CYS A 67 6.41 6.66 -4.53
CA CYS A 67 5.38 6.81 -3.48
C CYS A 67 5.38 5.59 -2.54
N GLY A 68 5.53 5.85 -1.23
CA GLY A 68 5.61 4.78 -0.22
C GLY A 68 4.35 3.92 -0.17
N ALA A 69 3.18 4.50 -0.45
CA ALA A 69 1.93 3.74 -0.50
C ALA A 69 1.96 2.67 -1.60
N LEU A 70 2.36 3.06 -2.81
CA LEU A 70 2.53 2.11 -3.91
C LEU A 70 3.57 1.06 -3.57
N ASN A 71 4.72 1.47 -3.04
CA ASN A 71 5.80 0.55 -2.69
C ASN A 71 5.38 -0.47 -1.63
N GLY A 72 4.59 -0.04 -0.63
CA GLY A 72 4.00 -0.94 0.36
C GLY A 72 3.11 -2.01 -0.27
N GLY A 73 2.27 -1.61 -1.22
CA GLY A 73 1.44 -2.56 -1.98
C GLY A 73 2.27 -3.56 -2.77
N VAL A 74 3.33 -3.08 -3.44
CA VAL A 74 4.27 -3.93 -4.20
C VAL A 74 4.92 -4.95 -3.28
N ALA A 75 5.44 -4.51 -2.14
CA ALA A 75 6.08 -5.41 -1.18
C ALA A 75 5.12 -6.48 -0.67
N PHE A 76 3.88 -6.09 -0.35
CA PHE A 76 2.90 -7.05 0.15
C PHE A 76 2.49 -8.07 -0.92
N VAL A 77 2.31 -7.65 -2.17
CA VAL A 77 2.04 -8.59 -3.27
C VAL A 77 3.18 -9.59 -3.40
N GLY A 78 4.42 -9.15 -3.29
CA GLY A 78 5.59 -10.05 -3.32
C GLY A 78 5.57 -11.05 -2.17
N LEU A 79 5.28 -10.60 -0.96
CA LEU A 79 5.18 -11.48 0.22
C LEU A 79 4.07 -12.52 0.06
N MET A 80 2.94 -12.14 -0.49
CA MET A 80 1.80 -13.05 -0.68
C MET A 80 2.03 -14.10 -1.75
N THR A 81 2.67 -13.72 -2.84
CA THR A 81 2.91 -14.62 -3.97
C THR A 81 4.16 -15.47 -3.79
N ALA A 82 5.22 -14.90 -3.22
CA ALA A 82 6.54 -15.50 -3.08
C ALA A 82 7.09 -16.11 -4.41
N ASP A 83 6.67 -15.55 -5.53
CA ASP A 83 6.96 -16.05 -6.87
C ASP A 83 7.04 -14.90 -7.86
N LYS A 84 8.20 -14.71 -8.48
CA LYS A 84 8.44 -13.59 -9.41
C LYS A 84 7.52 -13.61 -10.62
N GLY A 85 7.24 -14.78 -11.15
CA GLY A 85 6.40 -14.94 -12.33
C GLY A 85 4.94 -14.56 -12.06
N ARG A 86 4.47 -14.79 -10.84
CA ARG A 86 3.12 -14.42 -10.42
C ARG A 86 3.03 -12.99 -9.92
N ALA A 87 4.04 -12.53 -9.20
CA ALA A 87 4.06 -11.17 -8.65
C ALA A 87 4.11 -10.11 -9.74
N LYS A 88 4.93 -10.30 -10.76
CA LYS A 88 5.18 -9.28 -11.78
C LYS A 88 3.91 -8.79 -12.48
N PRO A 89 3.02 -9.64 -13.02
CA PRO A 89 1.79 -9.14 -13.65
C PRO A 89 0.84 -8.46 -12.67
N LEU A 90 0.74 -8.95 -11.43
CA LEU A 90 -0.10 -8.33 -10.40
C LEU A 90 0.42 -6.94 -10.01
N VAL A 91 1.73 -6.81 -9.86
CA VAL A 91 2.37 -5.53 -9.54
C VAL A 91 2.27 -4.55 -10.72
N SER A 92 2.39 -5.03 -11.95
CA SER A 92 2.19 -4.18 -13.14
C SER A 92 0.78 -3.60 -13.16
N GLU A 93 -0.22 -4.41 -12.90
CA GLU A 93 -1.62 -3.97 -12.81
C GLU A 93 -1.83 -2.99 -11.65
N LEU A 94 -1.28 -3.29 -10.48
CA LEU A 94 -1.31 -2.39 -9.32
C LEU A 94 -0.68 -1.04 -9.63
N HIS A 95 0.50 -1.06 -10.24
CA HIS A 95 1.23 0.16 -10.62
C HIS A 95 0.38 1.05 -11.53
N ASP A 96 -0.18 0.48 -12.59
CA ASP A 96 -0.95 1.23 -13.57
C ASP A 96 -2.25 1.79 -12.96
N ALA A 97 -2.94 0.99 -12.15
CA ALA A 97 -4.16 1.42 -11.46
C ALA A 97 -3.87 2.54 -10.45
N PHE A 98 -2.76 2.43 -9.70
CA PHE A 98 -2.35 3.48 -8.78
C PHE A 98 -2.00 4.77 -9.51
N ARG A 99 -1.15 4.69 -10.54
CA ARG A 99 -0.77 5.85 -11.35
C ARG A 99 -1.99 6.58 -11.89
N ASP A 100 -2.92 5.84 -12.48
CA ASP A 100 -4.12 6.42 -13.07
C ASP A 100 -5.05 6.98 -11.99
N GLY A 101 -5.16 6.31 -10.86
CA GLY A 101 -6.01 6.73 -9.74
C GLY A 101 -5.51 7.98 -9.01
N THR A 102 -4.21 8.33 -9.12
CA THR A 102 -3.70 9.58 -8.52
C THR A 102 -4.24 10.83 -9.23
N GLY A 103 -4.69 10.71 -10.46
CA GLY A 103 -5.09 11.83 -11.30
C GLY A 103 -3.94 12.65 -11.86
N LYS A 104 -2.69 12.28 -11.53
CA LYS A 104 -1.48 13.01 -11.97
C LYS A 104 -0.59 12.19 -12.90
N HIS A 105 -0.94 10.94 -13.16
CA HIS A 105 -0.24 10.00 -14.05
C HIS A 105 1.25 9.80 -13.73
N VAL A 106 1.62 9.94 -12.45
CA VAL A 106 2.98 9.72 -11.96
C VAL A 106 2.93 8.95 -10.65
N THR A 107 4.07 8.36 -10.25
CA THR A 107 4.17 7.55 -9.04
C THR A 107 5.23 8.06 -8.06
N CYS A 108 5.96 9.10 -8.41
CA CYS A 108 7.00 9.67 -7.56
C CYS A 108 6.41 10.61 -6.50
N CYS A 109 6.71 10.36 -5.23
CA CYS A 109 6.26 11.16 -4.10
C CYS A 109 6.55 12.65 -4.30
N ARG A 110 7.77 12.98 -4.76
CA ARG A 110 8.18 14.36 -5.02
C ARG A 110 7.25 15.07 -5.99
N THR A 111 6.88 14.42 -7.07
CA THR A 111 5.98 14.99 -8.08
C THR A 111 4.55 15.07 -7.58
N LEU A 112 4.08 14.02 -6.90
CA LEU A 112 2.72 13.97 -6.34
C LEU A 112 2.50 15.04 -5.28
N THR A 113 3.53 15.43 -4.54
CA THR A 113 3.45 16.40 -3.43
C THR A 113 4.00 17.78 -3.80
N ARG A 114 4.30 18.02 -5.08
CA ARG A 114 4.84 19.30 -5.54
C ARG A 114 3.89 20.45 -5.17
N GLY A 115 4.46 21.51 -4.59
CA GLY A 115 3.70 22.68 -4.17
C GLY A 115 2.95 22.53 -2.86
N MET A 116 3.07 21.40 -2.19
CA MET A 116 2.46 21.16 -0.88
C MET A 116 3.51 21.29 0.22
N GLU A 117 3.19 22.05 1.28
CA GLU A 117 4.07 22.16 2.43
C GLU A 117 4.12 20.84 3.20
N TRP A 118 5.28 20.51 3.71
CA TRP A 118 5.47 19.37 4.59
C TRP A 118 4.60 19.51 5.84
N GLY A 119 3.85 18.46 6.14
CA GLY A 119 2.97 18.43 7.33
C GLY A 119 1.68 19.22 7.20
N SER A 120 1.41 19.84 6.04
CA SER A 120 0.16 20.57 5.83
C SER A 120 -1.05 19.63 5.86
N PRO A 121 -2.24 20.10 6.27
CA PRO A 121 -3.47 19.30 6.21
C PRO A 121 -3.78 18.78 4.82
N GLU A 122 -3.53 19.58 3.78
CA GLU A 122 -3.71 19.20 2.38
C GLU A 122 -2.83 18.02 1.98
N ARG A 123 -1.56 18.07 2.33
CA ARG A 123 -0.61 16.99 2.04
C ARG A 123 -0.97 15.71 2.79
N ARG A 124 -1.35 15.82 4.06
CA ARG A 124 -1.78 14.66 4.86
C ARG A 124 -3.01 14.00 4.26
N ALA A 125 -4.01 14.79 3.87
CA ALA A 125 -5.23 14.27 3.24
C ALA A 125 -4.91 13.54 1.94
N GLN A 126 -4.01 14.08 1.11
CA GLN A 126 -3.58 13.44 -0.12
C GLN A 126 -2.86 12.12 0.15
N CYS A 127 -1.93 12.10 1.12
CA CYS A 127 -1.19 10.88 1.47
C CYS A 127 -2.13 9.79 1.99
N GLN A 128 -3.11 10.14 2.82
CA GLN A 128 -4.14 9.20 3.27
C GLN A 128 -4.93 8.63 2.10
N ARG A 129 -5.32 9.48 1.14
CA ARG A 129 -6.04 9.03 -0.06
C ARG A 129 -5.19 8.10 -0.90
N PHE A 130 -3.89 8.35 -1.04
CA PHE A 130 -2.99 7.48 -1.78
C PHE A 130 -2.72 6.16 -1.06
N CYS A 131 -2.69 6.15 0.28
CA CYS A 131 -2.66 4.91 1.04
C CYS A 131 -3.92 4.08 0.81
N ALA A 132 -5.09 4.71 0.83
CA ALA A 132 -6.35 4.04 0.52
C ALA A 132 -6.35 3.47 -0.91
N LEU A 133 -5.89 4.24 -1.88
CA LEU A 133 -5.82 3.84 -3.28
C LEU A 133 -4.88 2.64 -3.46
N ALA A 134 -3.67 2.71 -2.95
CA ALA A 134 -2.68 1.63 -3.10
C ALA A 134 -3.14 0.35 -2.40
N ALA A 135 -3.64 0.46 -1.18
CA ALA A 135 -4.12 -0.69 -0.42
C ALA A 135 -5.35 -1.33 -1.09
N GLY A 136 -6.29 -0.51 -1.53
CA GLY A 136 -7.48 -1.00 -2.24
C GLY A 136 -7.15 -1.71 -3.54
N GLU A 137 -6.26 -1.14 -4.35
CA GLU A 137 -5.85 -1.76 -5.61
C GLU A 137 -5.01 -3.02 -5.40
N ALA A 138 -4.12 -3.03 -4.40
CA ALA A 138 -3.38 -4.24 -4.05
C ALA A 138 -4.33 -5.35 -3.57
N ALA A 139 -5.31 -5.02 -2.75
CA ALA A 139 -6.33 -5.98 -2.31
C ALA A 139 -7.13 -6.52 -3.50
N ARG A 140 -7.50 -5.67 -4.43
CA ARG A 140 -8.25 -6.06 -5.62
C ARG A 140 -7.48 -7.08 -6.48
N VAL A 141 -6.22 -6.79 -6.79
CA VAL A 141 -5.42 -7.71 -7.63
C VAL A 141 -5.12 -9.02 -6.91
N LEU A 142 -4.87 -8.98 -5.60
CA LEU A 142 -4.64 -10.19 -4.80
C LEU A 142 -5.89 -11.04 -4.67
N ALA A 143 -7.05 -10.43 -4.42
CA ALA A 143 -8.32 -11.15 -4.28
C ALA A 143 -8.75 -11.84 -5.58
N ALA A 144 -8.36 -11.30 -6.73
CA ALA A 144 -8.64 -11.88 -8.04
C ALA A 144 -7.68 -13.00 -8.43
N GLU A 145 -6.61 -13.24 -7.65
CA GLU A 145 -5.59 -14.25 -7.96
C GLU A 145 -5.98 -15.62 -7.41
N PRO A 146 -6.41 -16.59 -8.28
CA PRO A 146 -6.93 -17.88 -7.82
C PRO A 146 -5.93 -18.70 -7.01
N ALA A 147 -4.65 -18.55 -7.27
CA ALA A 147 -3.61 -19.37 -6.65
C ALA A 147 -3.29 -18.98 -5.21
N LEU A 148 -3.81 -17.85 -4.71
CA LEU A 148 -3.68 -17.46 -3.30
C LEU A 148 -4.68 -18.18 -2.40
N GLU A 149 -5.71 -18.78 -2.98
CA GLU A 149 -6.73 -19.53 -2.23
C GLU A 149 -6.25 -20.91 -1.77
N VAL A 150 -5.05 -21.34 -2.21
CA VAL A 150 -4.56 -22.71 -2.02
C VAL A 150 -3.26 -22.73 -1.23
N ARG A 151 -3.24 -22.11 -0.06
CA ARG A 151 -2.22 -22.47 0.94
C ARG A 151 -2.94 -23.15 2.10
N PRO A 152 -2.65 -24.45 2.28
CA PRO A 152 -3.15 -25.16 3.45
C PRO A 152 -2.55 -24.58 4.72
#